data_9503560e30c9f7951bc55451474c1520
#
_entry.id   9503560e30c9f7951bc55451474c1520
#
_cell.length_a   1.000
_cell.length_b   1.000
_cell.length_c   1.000
_cell.angle_alpha   90.00
_cell.angle_beta   90.00
_cell.angle_gamma   90.00
#
_symmetry.space_group_name_H-M   'P 1'
#
loop_
_entity.id
_entity.type
_entity.pdbx_description
1 polymer ?
#
loop_
_entity_poly.entity_id
_entity_poly.type
_entity_poly.pdbx_seq_one_letter_code
_entity_poly.pdbx_strand_id
1 'polypeptide(L)'
;RDPLSEYRKTNTLATLNLAKQAIKAGVKRFIFISSIKVLGDSTEIGQPFSITDSLDPKDAYGVSKAEAEIGLMRLCRDSNMAFVIIRPPLVYGAGVKGNFEKLLQLISMRIPLPLGSVNNKRSMVSIGNLVDLI
;
A
#
# COMPACT_ATOMS: atom_id res chain seq x y z
N ARG A 1 12.44 15.86 11.75
CA ARG A 1 12.56 14.39 11.55
C ARG A 1 12.44 14.09 10.06
N ASP A 2 13.25 13.20 9.54
CA ASP A 2 13.16 12.75 8.16
C ASP A 2 12.07 11.67 8.04
N PRO A 3 10.93 11.95 7.37
CA PRO A 3 9.82 11.00 7.27
C PRO A 3 10.24 9.69 6.56
N LEU A 4 11.12 9.76 5.57
CA LEU A 4 11.58 8.59 4.84
C LEU A 4 12.37 7.63 5.74
N SER A 5 13.24 8.16 6.58
CA SER A 5 14.01 7.36 7.55
C SER A 5 13.06 6.59 8.51
N GLU A 6 12.02 7.24 9.01
CA GLU A 6 11.06 6.59 9.90
C GLU A 6 10.24 5.51 9.18
N TYR A 7 9.77 5.78 7.96
CA TYR A 7 9.08 4.77 7.16
C TYR A 7 9.99 3.59 6.78
N ARG A 8 11.26 3.82 6.46
CA ARG A 8 12.22 2.74 6.18
C ARG A 8 12.42 1.81 7.36
N LYS A 9 12.48 2.32 8.58
CA LYS A 9 12.60 1.48 9.79
C LYS A 9 11.44 0.50 9.91
N THR A 10 10.20 1.00 9.75
CA THR A 10 8.99 0.20 9.97
C THR A 10 8.57 -0.60 8.74
N ASN A 11 8.58 -0.01 7.56
CA ASN A 11 8.07 -0.64 6.35
C ASN A 11 9.11 -1.46 5.61
N THR A 12 10.37 -1.00 5.54
CA THR A 12 11.42 -1.70 4.80
C THR A 12 12.20 -2.66 5.69
N LEU A 13 12.91 -2.14 6.69
CA LEU A 13 13.83 -2.94 7.50
C LEU A 13 13.10 -3.98 8.34
N ALA A 14 12.00 -3.61 9.01
CA ALA A 14 11.23 -4.55 9.82
C ALA A 14 10.64 -5.67 8.95
N THR A 15 10.08 -5.35 7.77
CA THR A 15 9.55 -6.36 6.84
C THR A 15 10.63 -7.32 6.37
N LEU A 16 11.80 -6.81 5.96
CA LEU A 16 12.88 -7.66 5.48
C LEU A 16 13.48 -8.54 6.60
N ASN A 17 13.55 -8.01 7.83
CA ASN A 17 13.98 -8.79 8.98
C ASN A 17 12.97 -9.90 9.31
N LEU A 18 11.67 -9.61 9.27
CA LEU A 18 10.64 -10.61 9.48
C LEU A 18 10.68 -11.69 8.39
N ALA A 19 10.83 -11.32 7.13
CA ALA A 19 10.94 -12.26 6.02
C ALA A 19 12.18 -13.17 6.15
N LYS A 20 13.33 -12.63 6.57
CA LYS A 20 14.54 -13.43 6.84
C LYS A 20 14.30 -14.46 7.95
N GLN A 21 13.61 -14.07 9.02
CA GLN A 21 13.25 -14.98 10.11
C GLN A 21 12.24 -16.04 9.64
N ALA A 22 11.25 -15.66 8.85
CA ALA A 22 10.28 -16.57 8.24
C ALA A 22 10.95 -17.65 7.37
N ILE A 23 11.92 -17.24 6.52
CA ILE A 23 12.72 -18.18 5.73
C ILE A 23 13.47 -19.18 6.63
N LYS A 24 14.17 -18.67 7.66
CA LYS A 24 14.89 -19.53 8.62
C LYS A 24 13.98 -20.50 9.38
N ALA A 25 12.75 -20.06 9.67
CA ALA A 25 11.74 -20.88 10.32
C ALA A 25 11.00 -21.86 9.38
N GLY A 26 11.34 -21.89 8.10
CA GLY A 26 10.72 -22.79 7.11
C GLY A 26 9.31 -22.42 6.72
N VAL A 27 8.91 -21.15 6.86
CA VAL A 27 7.60 -20.65 6.42
C VAL A 27 7.46 -20.84 4.91
N LYS A 28 6.32 -21.38 4.47
CA LYS A 28 6.09 -21.74 3.07
C LYS A 28 5.58 -20.56 2.23
N ARG A 29 4.87 -19.62 2.85
CA ARG A 29 4.28 -18.46 2.15
C ARG A 29 4.33 -17.21 3.01
N PHE A 30 4.74 -16.10 2.41
CA PHE A 30 4.78 -14.78 3.01
C PHE A 30 3.88 -13.83 2.23
N ILE A 31 2.92 -13.20 2.89
CA ILE A 31 2.02 -12.22 2.27
C ILE A 31 2.43 -10.83 2.76
N PHE A 32 2.75 -9.94 1.82
CA PHE A 32 3.12 -8.57 2.12
C PHE A 32 2.04 -7.61 1.65
N ILE A 33 1.47 -6.86 2.58
CA ILE A 33 0.53 -5.79 2.24
C ILE A 33 1.34 -4.53 1.93
N SER A 34 1.47 -4.26 0.63
CA SER A 34 2.08 -3.05 0.08
C SER A 34 1.05 -1.93 -0.09
N SER A 35 1.13 -1.16 -1.14
CA SER A 35 0.20 -0.09 -1.50
C SER A 35 0.25 0.20 -2.98
N ILE A 36 -0.86 0.64 -3.57
CA ILE A 36 -0.88 1.17 -4.94
C ILE A 36 0.06 2.36 -5.12
N LYS A 37 0.40 3.09 -4.05
CA LYS A 37 1.33 4.22 -4.06
C LYS A 37 2.76 3.88 -4.49
N VAL A 38 3.10 2.61 -4.56
CA VAL A 38 4.39 2.18 -5.14
C VAL A 38 4.44 2.38 -6.64
N LEU A 39 3.28 2.49 -7.32
CA LEU A 39 3.17 2.71 -8.76
C LEU A 39 3.01 4.20 -9.13
N GLY A 40 2.65 5.06 -8.17
CA GLY A 40 2.44 6.49 -8.39
C GLY A 40 1.24 7.05 -7.65
N ASP A 41 0.96 8.33 -7.88
CA ASP A 41 -0.16 9.05 -7.25
C ASP A 41 -1.40 9.14 -8.14
N SER A 42 -1.23 9.11 -9.45
CA SER A 42 -2.30 9.26 -10.44
C SER A 42 -1.96 8.56 -11.75
N THR A 43 -2.98 8.32 -12.56
CA THR A 43 -2.88 7.76 -13.90
C THR A 43 -3.61 8.65 -14.89
N GLU A 44 -3.32 8.47 -16.17
CA GLU A 44 -4.09 9.06 -17.26
C GLU A 44 -5.51 8.48 -17.32
N ILE A 45 -6.45 9.26 -17.85
CA ILE A 45 -7.84 8.81 -18.02
C ILE A 45 -7.87 7.58 -18.94
N GLY A 46 -8.46 6.50 -18.46
CA GLY A 46 -8.58 5.26 -19.22
C GLY A 46 -7.35 4.33 -19.14
N GLN A 47 -6.30 4.73 -18.42
CA GLN A 47 -5.09 3.92 -18.22
C GLN A 47 -4.90 3.59 -16.73
N PRO A 48 -5.66 2.66 -16.15
CA PRO A 48 -5.51 2.30 -14.75
C PRO A 48 -4.14 1.64 -14.49
N PHE A 49 -3.64 1.74 -13.26
CA PHE A 49 -2.45 1.01 -12.85
C PHE A 49 -2.57 -0.49 -13.12
N SER A 50 -1.47 -1.08 -13.60
CA SER A 50 -1.31 -2.51 -13.86
C SER A 50 -0.26 -3.12 -12.94
N ILE A 51 -0.30 -4.45 -12.77
CA ILE A 51 0.72 -5.20 -12.04
C ILE A 51 2.09 -5.16 -12.74
N THR A 52 2.11 -4.89 -14.05
CA THR A 52 3.32 -4.80 -14.88
C THR A 52 3.94 -3.42 -14.90
N ASP A 53 3.28 -2.41 -14.32
CA ASP A 53 3.82 -1.07 -14.30
C ASP A 53 5.09 -0.99 -13.44
N SER A 54 6.01 -0.14 -13.86
CA SER A 54 7.23 0.14 -13.12
C SER A 54 6.91 0.85 -11.80
N LEU A 55 7.73 0.58 -10.78
CA LEU A 55 7.64 1.30 -9.52
C LEU A 55 8.03 2.76 -9.71
N ASP A 56 7.15 3.68 -9.35
CA ASP A 56 7.34 5.12 -9.45
C ASP A 56 6.73 5.87 -8.24
N PRO A 57 7.14 5.51 -7.01
CA PRO A 57 6.59 6.11 -5.80
C PRO A 57 6.92 7.60 -5.69
N LYS A 58 5.94 8.43 -5.33
CA LYS A 58 6.07 9.89 -5.27
C LYS A 58 6.21 10.44 -3.85
N ASP A 59 5.97 9.63 -2.83
CA ASP A 59 6.10 10.04 -1.42
C ASP A 59 6.98 9.06 -0.61
N ALA A 60 7.41 9.49 0.57
CA ALA A 60 8.30 8.72 1.44
C ALA A 60 7.69 7.37 1.87
N TYR A 61 6.37 7.30 2.03
CA TYR A 61 5.67 6.05 2.33
C TYR A 61 5.74 5.09 1.15
N GLY A 62 5.38 5.54 -0.05
CA GLY A 62 5.46 4.74 -1.28
C GLY A 62 6.87 4.23 -1.54
N VAL A 63 7.89 5.10 -1.38
CA VAL A 63 9.31 4.72 -1.51
C VAL A 63 9.66 3.58 -0.55
N SER A 64 9.29 3.69 0.73
CA SER A 64 9.61 2.66 1.72
C SER A 64 8.91 1.33 1.43
N LYS A 65 7.70 1.34 0.89
CA LYS A 65 6.97 0.13 0.46
C LYS A 65 7.60 -0.48 -0.79
N ALA A 66 7.98 0.33 -1.77
CA ALA A 66 8.65 -0.14 -2.98
C ALA A 66 10.01 -0.79 -2.66
N GLU A 67 10.80 -0.19 -1.77
CA GLU A 67 12.06 -0.76 -1.27
C GLU A 67 11.83 -2.12 -0.57
N ALA A 68 10.75 -2.25 0.20
CA ALA A 68 10.38 -3.51 0.82
C ALA A 68 10.02 -4.58 -0.21
N GLU A 69 9.24 -4.25 -1.24
CA GLU A 69 8.92 -5.17 -2.34
C GLU A 69 10.17 -5.68 -3.04
N ILE A 70 11.07 -4.77 -3.44
CA ILE A 70 12.34 -5.12 -4.10
C ILE A 70 13.18 -6.02 -3.20
N GLY A 71 13.27 -5.69 -1.92
CA GLY A 71 14.01 -6.48 -0.94
C GLY A 71 13.42 -7.88 -0.74
N LEU A 72 12.10 -8.02 -0.68
CA LEU A 72 11.41 -9.30 -0.58
C LEU A 72 11.64 -10.16 -1.83
N MET A 73 11.52 -9.59 -3.04
CA MET A 73 11.80 -10.31 -4.28
C MET A 73 13.23 -10.88 -4.29
N ARG A 74 14.21 -10.11 -3.82
CA ARG A 74 15.61 -10.58 -3.70
C ARG A 74 15.77 -11.69 -2.68
N LEU A 75 15.20 -11.52 -1.48
CA LEU A 75 15.30 -12.52 -0.41
C LEU A 75 14.62 -13.86 -0.75
N CYS A 76 13.49 -13.81 -1.45
CA CYS A 76 12.73 -15.01 -1.78
C CYS A 76 13.27 -15.74 -3.01
N ARG A 77 14.03 -15.06 -3.89
CA ARG A 77 14.60 -15.65 -5.11
C ARG A 77 15.38 -16.93 -4.82
N ASP A 78 16.20 -16.90 -3.77
CA ASP A 78 17.10 -17.98 -3.41
C ASP A 78 16.57 -18.81 -2.23
N SER A 79 15.25 -18.76 -1.98
CA SER A 79 14.59 -19.47 -0.88
C SER A 79 13.43 -20.32 -1.39
N ASN A 80 13.00 -21.30 -0.58
CA ASN A 80 11.81 -22.12 -0.85
C ASN A 80 10.50 -21.44 -0.35
N MET A 81 10.56 -20.17 0.04
CA MET A 81 9.40 -19.42 0.52
C MET A 81 8.72 -18.69 -0.65
N ALA A 82 7.51 -19.10 -0.97
CA ALA A 82 6.66 -18.34 -1.89
C ALA A 82 6.26 -17.00 -1.24
N PHE A 83 6.12 -15.94 -2.05
CA PHE A 83 5.64 -14.66 -1.55
C PHE A 83 4.55 -14.08 -2.44
N VAL A 84 3.67 -13.31 -1.84
CA VAL A 84 2.61 -12.57 -2.51
C VAL A 84 2.68 -11.12 -2.06
N ILE A 85 2.62 -10.20 -3.01
CA ILE A 85 2.56 -8.77 -2.76
C ILE A 85 1.16 -8.29 -3.13
N ILE A 86 0.44 -7.73 -2.17
CA ILE A 86 -0.88 -7.12 -2.38
C ILE A 86 -0.70 -5.61 -2.36
N ARG A 87 -1.12 -4.92 -3.42
CA ARG A 87 -1.05 -3.46 -3.55
C ARG A 87 -2.46 -2.86 -3.47
N PRO A 88 -3.05 -2.76 -2.27
CA PRO A 88 -4.41 -2.25 -2.15
C PRO A 88 -4.45 -0.76 -2.53
N PRO A 89 -5.58 -0.32 -3.15
CA PRO A 89 -5.90 1.09 -3.28
C PRO A 89 -6.31 1.68 -1.91
N LEU A 90 -7.06 2.77 -1.88
CA LEU A 90 -7.58 3.33 -0.63
C LEU A 90 -8.49 2.30 0.07
N VAL A 91 -8.06 1.85 1.25
CA VAL A 91 -8.86 0.95 2.10
C VAL A 91 -9.83 1.76 2.94
N TYR A 92 -11.09 1.34 2.98
CA TYR A 92 -12.12 1.96 3.81
C TYR A 92 -12.85 0.92 4.68
N GLY A 93 -13.47 1.39 5.77
CA GLY A 93 -14.22 0.54 6.69
C GLY A 93 -14.28 1.11 8.09
N ALA A 94 -14.77 0.32 9.04
CA ALA A 94 -14.83 0.73 10.44
C ALA A 94 -13.43 1.07 10.97
N GLY A 95 -13.30 2.22 11.62
CA GLY A 95 -12.02 2.70 12.16
C GLY A 95 -11.04 3.27 11.12
N VAL A 96 -11.50 3.54 9.89
CA VAL A 96 -10.65 4.22 8.88
C VAL A 96 -10.13 5.54 9.42
N LYS A 97 -8.86 5.82 9.16
CA LYS A 97 -8.17 7.05 9.58
C LYS A 97 -7.72 7.88 8.37
N GLY A 98 -7.24 9.10 8.64
CA GLY A 98 -6.65 9.96 7.63
C GLY A 98 -7.64 10.77 6.81
N ASN A 99 -7.36 11.00 5.53
CA ASN A 99 -8.14 11.91 4.71
C ASN A 99 -9.57 11.43 4.44
N PHE A 100 -9.80 10.12 4.42
CA PHE A 100 -11.15 9.58 4.23
C PHE A 100 -12.02 9.79 5.47
N GLU A 101 -11.48 9.60 6.66
CA GLU A 101 -12.16 9.93 7.93
C GLU A 101 -12.54 11.42 7.98
N LYS A 102 -11.60 12.32 7.64
CA LYS A 102 -11.86 13.76 7.58
C LYS A 102 -12.98 14.11 6.61
N LEU A 103 -13.00 13.49 5.44
CA LEU A 103 -14.07 13.68 4.46
C LEU A 103 -15.42 13.24 5.01
N LEU A 104 -15.49 12.07 5.66
CA LEU A 104 -16.72 11.59 6.31
C LEU A 104 -17.19 12.53 7.42
N GLN A 105 -16.28 13.05 8.23
CA GLN A 105 -16.60 14.05 9.26
C GLN A 105 -17.20 15.33 8.65
N LEU A 106 -16.58 15.87 7.59
CA LEU A 106 -17.10 17.06 6.90
C LEU A 106 -18.50 16.84 6.33
N ILE A 107 -18.74 15.67 5.72
CA ILE A 107 -20.06 15.30 5.21
C ILE A 107 -21.08 15.17 6.36
N SER A 108 -20.71 14.55 7.47
CA SER A 108 -21.60 14.40 8.64
C SER A 108 -21.99 15.73 9.26
N MET A 109 -21.10 16.72 9.19
CA MET A 109 -21.34 18.10 9.64
C MET A 109 -22.17 18.92 8.63
N ARG A 110 -22.57 18.33 7.50
CA ARG A 110 -23.32 18.98 6.42
C ARG A 110 -22.64 20.22 5.86
N ILE A 111 -21.33 20.30 5.93
CA ILE A 111 -20.56 21.42 5.37
C ILE A 111 -20.58 21.27 3.84
N PRO A 112 -21.03 22.30 3.10
CA PRO A 112 -20.98 22.28 1.64
C PRO A 112 -19.52 22.20 1.17
N LEU A 113 -19.20 21.14 0.44
CA LEU A 113 -17.86 20.94 -0.12
C LEU A 113 -17.81 21.45 -1.55
N PRO A 114 -16.86 22.31 -1.92
CA PRO A 114 -16.74 22.85 -3.28
C PRO A 114 -16.16 21.82 -4.27
N LEU A 115 -16.75 20.61 -4.31
CA LEU A 115 -16.26 19.48 -5.10
C LEU A 115 -16.99 19.32 -6.45
N GLY A 116 -17.95 20.21 -6.78
CA GLY A 116 -18.80 20.05 -7.97
C GLY A 116 -18.05 20.06 -9.31
N SER A 117 -16.87 20.68 -9.38
CA SER A 117 -16.01 20.68 -10.57
C SER A 117 -14.90 19.63 -10.53
N VAL A 118 -14.80 18.84 -9.46
CA VAL A 118 -13.74 17.83 -9.30
C VAL A 118 -14.13 16.57 -10.05
N ASN A 119 -13.55 16.34 -11.22
CA ASN A 119 -13.71 15.10 -11.96
C ASN A 119 -12.57 14.11 -11.63
N ASN A 120 -12.62 13.54 -10.43
CA ASN A 120 -11.62 12.61 -9.95
C ASN A 120 -12.26 11.23 -9.68
N LYS A 121 -11.63 10.17 -10.17
CA LYS A 121 -12.03 8.78 -9.89
C LYS A 121 -10.95 8.12 -9.03
N ARG A 122 -11.37 7.43 -7.98
CA ARG A 122 -10.45 6.67 -7.10
C ARG A 122 -10.95 5.26 -6.90
N SER A 123 -10.06 4.30 -7.07
CA SER A 123 -10.32 2.93 -6.65
C SER A 123 -10.29 2.83 -5.14
N MET A 124 -11.22 2.06 -4.58
CA MET A 124 -11.34 1.83 -3.14
C MET A 124 -11.67 0.35 -2.90
N VAL A 125 -11.22 -0.17 -1.77
CA VAL A 125 -11.54 -1.54 -1.32
C VAL A 125 -12.01 -1.50 0.13
N SER A 126 -13.06 -2.26 0.45
CA SER A 126 -13.48 -2.41 1.85
C SER A 126 -12.46 -3.25 2.63
N ILE A 127 -12.31 -2.96 3.92
CA ILE A 127 -11.42 -3.75 4.78
C ILE A 127 -11.87 -5.22 4.83
N GLY A 128 -13.19 -5.49 4.83
CA GLY A 128 -13.72 -6.85 4.80
C GLY A 128 -13.26 -7.61 3.56
N ASN A 129 -13.45 -7.04 2.37
CA ASN A 129 -13.02 -7.68 1.11
C ASN A 129 -11.49 -7.86 1.03
N LEU A 130 -10.71 -6.93 1.60
CA LEU A 130 -9.27 -7.07 1.66
C LEU A 130 -8.86 -8.22 2.58
N VAL A 131 -9.52 -8.37 3.72
CA VAL A 131 -9.27 -9.48 4.68
C VAL A 131 -9.65 -10.82 4.07
N ASP A 132 -10.79 -10.90 3.37
CA ASP A 132 -11.23 -12.13 2.70
C ASP A 132 -10.28 -12.57 1.57
N LEU A 133 -9.54 -11.63 0.97
CA LEU A 133 -8.52 -11.91 -0.05
C LEU A 133 -7.25 -12.54 0.54
N ILE A 134 -6.91 -12.24 1.80
CA ILE A 134 -5.66 -12.66 2.47
C ILE A 134 -5.77 -14.07 3.04
#